data_7917f1a9e02a107b5daf7fbe787d968c
#
_entry.id   7917f1a9e02a107b5daf7fbe787d968c
#
_cell.length_a   1.000
_cell.length_b   1.000
_cell.length_c   1.000
_cell.angle_alpha   90.00
_cell.angle_beta   90.00
_cell.angle_gamma   90.00
#
_symmetry.space_group_name_H-M   'P 1'
#
loop_
_entity.id
_entity.type
_entity.pdbx_description
1 polymer ?
#
loop_
_entity_poly.entity_id
_entity_poly.type
_entity_poly.pdbx_seq_one_letter_code
_entity_poly.pdbx_strand_id
1 'polypeptide(L)' 'MQNIDYTALYAQNADFKRYVDRYCVKHRISVAEALQHYLVQMAGRMYKEQAETIVRKE' A
#
# COMPACT_ATOMS: atom_id res chain seq x y z
N MET A 1 10.03 11.26 -11.38
CA MET A 1 8.82 11.15 -10.62
C MET A 1 8.12 9.84 -10.92
N GLN A 2 7.79 9.10 -9.91
CA GLN A 2 7.17 7.82 -10.12
C GLN A 2 5.73 7.82 -9.73
N ASN A 3 4.92 7.27 -10.60
CA ASN A 3 3.52 7.06 -10.29
C ASN A 3 3.31 5.63 -9.87
N ILE A 4 2.93 5.44 -8.64
CA ILE A 4 2.67 4.12 -8.12
C ILE A 4 1.20 3.82 -8.28
N ASP A 5 0.91 2.67 -8.87
CA ASP A 5 -0.47 2.22 -8.97
C ASP A 5 -0.82 1.54 -7.65
N TYR A 6 -1.44 2.28 -6.76
CA TYR A 6 -1.72 1.76 -5.42
C TYR A 6 -2.77 0.66 -5.43
N THR A 7 -3.64 0.67 -6.43
CA THR A 7 -4.61 -0.41 -6.56
C THR A 7 -3.91 -1.72 -6.87
N ALA A 8 -2.95 -1.68 -7.78
CA ALA A 8 -2.19 -2.88 -8.11
C ALA A 8 -1.33 -3.31 -6.92
N LEU A 9 -0.76 -2.34 -6.22
CA LEU A 9 0.06 -2.66 -5.05
C LEU A 9 -0.79 -3.33 -3.98
N TYR A 10 -2.00 -2.84 -3.76
CA TYR A 10 -2.91 -3.46 -2.80
C TYR A 10 -3.17 -4.92 -3.16
N ALA A 11 -3.31 -5.21 -4.45
CA ALA A 11 -3.58 -6.57 -4.88
C ALA A 11 -2.35 -7.47 -4.78
N GLN A 12 -1.16 -6.90 -4.94
CA GLN A 12 0.05 -7.70 -5.05
C GLN A 12 0.87 -7.80 -3.78
N ASN A 13 0.78 -6.82 -2.90
CA ASN A 13 1.58 -6.79 -1.69
C ASN A 13 0.72 -7.11 -0.49
N ALA A 14 0.93 -8.28 0.10
CA ALA A 14 0.08 -8.74 1.21
C ALA A 14 0.17 -7.83 2.43
N ASP A 15 1.35 -7.29 2.70
CA ASP A 15 1.54 -6.42 3.85
C ASP A 15 0.79 -5.11 3.67
N PHE A 16 0.87 -4.54 2.47
CA PHE A 16 0.15 -3.32 2.18
C PHE A 16 -1.36 -3.56 2.21
N LYS A 17 -1.79 -4.69 1.66
CA LYS A 17 -3.20 -5.03 1.68
C LYS A 17 -3.72 -5.09 3.10
N ARG A 18 -2.98 -5.73 4.00
CA ARG A 18 -3.38 -5.83 5.39
C ARG A 18 -3.46 -4.44 6.04
N TYR A 19 -2.47 -3.60 5.74
CA TYR A 19 -2.47 -2.25 6.29
C TYR A 19 -3.69 -1.47 5.81
N VAL A 20 -3.98 -1.54 4.52
CA VAL A 20 -5.12 -0.82 3.96
C VAL A 20 -6.43 -1.32 4.54
N ASP A 21 -6.57 -2.65 4.66
CA ASP A 21 -7.80 -3.22 5.20
C ASP A 21 -8.04 -2.72 6.62
N ARG A 22 -7.01 -2.69 7.43
CA ARG A 22 -7.15 -2.20 8.81
C ARG A 22 -7.49 -0.72 8.83
N TYR A 23 -6.88 0.04 7.94
CA TYR A 23 -7.15 1.46 7.85
C TYR A 23 -8.62 1.70 7.48
N CYS A 24 -9.13 0.91 6.54
CA CYS A 24 -10.52 1.04 6.13
C CYS A 24 -11.47 0.75 7.28
N VAL A 25 -11.20 -0.30 8.03
CA VAL A 25 -12.05 -0.65 9.17
C VAL A 25 -12.01 0.45 10.22
N LYS A 26 -10.81 0.93 10.52
CA LYS A 26 -10.65 1.94 11.56
C LYS A 26 -11.36 3.24 11.21
N HIS A 27 -11.30 3.64 9.97
CA HIS A 27 -11.87 4.91 9.54
C HIS A 27 -13.21 4.77 8.85
N ARG A 28 -13.68 3.54 8.69
CA ARG A 28 -14.97 3.26 8.06
C ARG A 28 -15.08 3.84 6.67
N ILE A 29 -14.08 3.58 5.87
CA ILE A 29 -14.05 4.04 4.49
C ILE A 29 -13.78 2.86 3.58
N SER A 30 -14.01 3.05 2.29
CA SER A 30 -13.77 2.00 1.32
C SER A 30 -12.30 1.90 0.97
N VAL A 31 -11.91 0.79 0.35
CA VAL A 31 -10.54 0.62 -0.12
C VAL A 31 -10.18 1.70 -1.14
N ALA A 32 -11.09 1.97 -2.07
CA ALA A 32 -10.81 2.99 -3.09
C ALA A 32 -10.53 4.34 -2.45
N GLU A 33 -11.28 4.68 -1.41
CA GLU A 33 -11.08 5.93 -0.72
C GLU A 33 -9.77 5.92 0.07
N ALA A 34 -9.48 4.80 0.73
CA ALA A 34 -8.26 4.69 1.51
C ALA A 34 -7.03 4.86 0.63
N LEU A 35 -7.06 4.29 -0.57
CA LEU A 35 -5.91 4.36 -1.46
C LEU A 35 -5.62 5.77 -1.96
N GLN A 36 -6.55 6.70 -1.75
CA GLN A 36 -6.33 8.09 -2.11
C GLN A 36 -5.78 8.91 -0.95
N HIS A 37 -5.74 8.34 0.23
CA HIS A 37 -5.24 9.08 1.39
C HIS A 37 -3.73 9.15 1.39
N TYR A 38 -3.23 10.31 1.75
CA TYR A 38 -1.80 10.56 1.75
C TYR A 38 -1.04 9.58 2.63
N LEU A 39 -1.55 9.31 3.83
CA LEU A 39 -0.87 8.43 4.75
C LEU A 39 -0.80 7.00 4.22
N VAL A 40 -1.88 6.56 3.58
CA VAL A 40 -1.90 5.23 3.01
C VAL A 40 -0.92 5.13 1.85
N GLN A 41 -0.83 6.18 1.05
CA GLN A 41 0.10 6.18 -0.06
C GLN A 41 1.54 6.16 0.41
N MET A 42 1.84 6.87 1.49
CA MET A 42 3.18 6.82 2.06
C MET A 42 3.53 5.42 2.54
N ALA A 43 2.59 4.76 3.20
CA ALA A 43 2.82 3.39 3.64
C ALA A 43 3.02 2.47 2.45
N GLY A 44 2.26 2.68 1.38
CA GLY A 44 2.40 1.87 0.18
C GLY A 44 3.79 1.98 -0.41
N ARG A 45 4.33 3.18 -0.45
CA ARG A 45 5.67 3.36 -0.97
C ARG A 45 6.70 2.62 -0.12
N MET A 46 6.53 2.67 1.19
CA MET A 46 7.45 1.95 2.07
C MET A 46 7.39 0.45 1.85
N TYR A 47 6.19 -0.09 1.77
CA TYR A 47 6.06 -1.53 1.56
C TYR A 47 6.59 -1.95 0.21
N LYS A 48 6.37 -1.12 -0.80
CA LYS A 48 6.89 -1.43 -2.12
C LYS A 48 8.41 -1.46 -2.11
N GLU A 49 9.04 -0.49 -1.47
CA GLU A 49 10.49 -0.44 -1.40
C GLU A 49 11.05 -1.60 -0.61
N GLN A 50 10.38 -1.99 0.47
CA GLN A 50 10.84 -3.12 1.25
C GLN A 50 10.81 -4.41 0.45
N ALA A 51 9.74 -4.60 -0.31
CA ALA A 51 9.64 -5.80 -1.13
C ALA A 51 10.73 -5.83 -2.20
N GLU A 52 10.99 -4.69 -2.82
CA GLU A 52 12.03 -4.62 -3.84
C GLU A 52 13.41 -4.85 -3.23
N THR A 53 13.62 -4.33 -2.05
CA THR A 53 14.90 -4.53 -1.37
C THR A 53 15.13 -5.99 -1.06
N ILE A 54 14.10 -6.67 -0.60
CA ILE A 54 14.20 -8.09 -0.29
C ILE A 54 14.55 -8.89 -1.53
N VAL A 55 13.89 -8.58 -2.62
CA VAL A 55 14.15 -9.27 -3.86
C VAL A 55 15.57 -9.04 -4.34
N ARG A 56 16.05 -7.81 -4.20
CA ARG A 56 17.40 -7.52 -4.67
C ARG A 56 18.47 -8.13 -3.81
N LYS A 57 18.15 -8.37 -2.58
CA LYS A 57 19.11 -8.89 -1.67
C LYS A 57 19.62 -10.23 -2.06
N GLU A 58 18.96 -10.93 -2.90
CA GLU A 58 19.39 -12.18 -3.31
C GLU A 58 20.64 -12.20 -4.03
#